data_88c52271f3ba8a7abfaec22852785a20
#
_entry.id   88c52271f3ba8a7abfaec22852785a20
#
_cell.length_a   1.000
_cell.length_b   1.000
_cell.length_c   1.000
_cell.angle_alpha   90.00
_cell.angle_beta   90.00
_cell.angle_gamma   90.00
#
_symmetry.space_group_name_H-M   'P 1'
#
loop_
_entity.id
_entity.type
_entity.pdbx_description
1 polymer ?
#
loop_
_entity_poly.entity_id
_entity_poly.type
_entity_poly.pdbx_seq_one_letter_code
_entity_poly.pdbx_strand_id
1 'polypeptide(L)'
;MERMKDGFVKAAAATPEIRVADADYNARQICRMIDETEKEGAGIVVFPELCMTGYTCGDLFTQEVLLKDAMRGLCKVAAHTKDKNGLYFVGVPLAVEGKLYNTAAALNRGEILGFTTKSFLPNYGEFYEMRQ
;
A
#
# COMPACT_ATOMS: atom_id res chain seq x y z
N MET A 1 -9.66 -7.77 16.92
CA MET A 1 -9.91 -6.40 16.46
C MET A 1 -11.01 -5.77 17.30
N GLU A 2 -10.67 -4.66 17.93
CA GLU A 2 -11.61 -3.98 18.81
C GLU A 2 -12.70 -3.21 18.05
N ARG A 3 -12.54 -3.09 16.73
CA ARG A 3 -13.50 -2.37 15.88
C ARG A 3 -14.68 -3.22 15.45
N MET A 4 -14.66 -4.50 15.79
CA MET A 4 -15.77 -5.37 15.47
C MET A 4 -16.81 -5.31 16.58
N LYS A 5 -18.04 -5.01 16.22
CA LYS A 5 -19.15 -4.86 17.14
C LYS A 5 -20.34 -5.60 16.59
N ASP A 6 -20.96 -6.46 17.41
CA ASP A 6 -22.16 -7.21 17.02
C ASP A 6 -21.96 -8.01 15.73
N GLY A 7 -20.74 -8.52 15.51
CA GLY A 7 -20.45 -9.29 14.32
C GLY A 7 -20.11 -8.47 13.08
N PHE A 8 -20.01 -7.13 13.21
CA PHE A 8 -19.72 -6.24 12.09
C PHE A 8 -18.40 -5.52 12.29
N VAL A 9 -17.72 -5.25 11.19
CA VAL A 9 -16.50 -4.44 11.19
C VAL A 9 -16.68 -3.34 10.16
N LYS A 10 -16.27 -2.11 10.50
CA LYS A 10 -16.34 -0.99 9.58
C LYS A 10 -15.13 -1.05 8.67
N ALA A 11 -15.36 -1.02 7.36
CA ALA A 11 -14.30 -1.04 6.36
C ALA A 11 -14.29 0.30 5.62
N ALA A 12 -13.11 0.73 5.21
CA ALA A 12 -12.94 1.97 4.46
C ALA A 12 -12.06 1.73 3.25
N ALA A 13 -12.40 2.38 2.13
CA ALA A 13 -11.52 2.48 0.98
C ALA A 13 -10.97 3.90 0.99
N ALA A 14 -9.66 4.03 1.13
CA ALA A 14 -9.01 5.33 1.29
C ALA A 14 -8.21 5.66 0.04
N THR A 15 -8.41 6.85 -0.51
CA THR A 15 -7.70 7.28 -1.71
C THR A 15 -6.89 8.54 -1.38
N PRO A 16 -5.60 8.38 -1.04
CA PRO A 16 -4.76 9.53 -0.72
C PRO A 16 -4.31 10.27 -1.98
N GLU A 17 -3.88 11.50 -1.80
CA GLU A 17 -3.23 12.23 -2.88
C GLU A 17 -1.85 11.63 -3.10
N ILE A 18 -1.52 11.31 -4.34
CA ILE A 18 -0.30 10.57 -4.68
C ILE A 18 0.56 11.41 -5.65
N ARG A 19 1.87 11.31 -5.48
CA ARG A 19 2.85 11.85 -6.43
C ARG A 19 3.61 10.69 -7.04
N VAL A 20 3.69 10.66 -8.36
CA VAL A 20 4.38 9.59 -9.09
C VAL A 20 5.85 9.54 -8.67
N ALA A 21 6.32 8.33 -8.33
CA ALA A 21 7.71 8.04 -7.97
C ALA A 21 8.21 8.82 -6.74
N ASP A 22 7.31 9.31 -5.90
CA ASP A 22 7.68 10.03 -4.67
C ASP A 22 7.16 9.24 -3.46
N ALA A 23 7.86 8.17 -3.14
CA ALA A 23 7.43 7.26 -2.08
C ALA A 23 7.36 7.94 -0.71
N ASP A 24 8.26 8.87 -0.45
CA ASP A 24 8.26 9.58 0.83
C ASP A 24 6.99 10.42 1.01
N TYR A 25 6.62 11.18 -0.02
CA TYR A 25 5.39 11.95 0.00
C TYR A 25 4.19 11.04 0.14
N ASN A 26 4.17 9.97 -0.66
CA ASN A 26 3.05 9.04 -0.68
C ASN A 26 2.87 8.35 0.68
N ALA A 27 3.98 7.97 1.32
CA ALA A 27 3.92 7.36 2.64
C ALA A 27 3.31 8.32 3.67
N ARG A 28 3.66 9.60 3.61
CA ARG A 28 3.09 10.59 4.51
C ARG A 28 1.59 10.74 4.30
N GLN A 29 1.15 10.73 3.05
CA GLN A 29 -0.28 10.85 2.75
C GLN A 29 -1.05 9.61 3.22
N ILE A 30 -0.47 8.44 3.05
CA ILE A 30 -1.08 7.20 3.54
C ILE A 30 -1.21 7.25 5.06
N CYS A 31 -0.17 7.69 5.76
CA CYS A 31 -0.22 7.81 7.22
C CYS A 31 -1.32 8.77 7.68
N ARG A 32 -1.51 9.88 6.97
CA ARG A 32 -2.59 10.82 7.30
C ARG A 32 -3.96 10.17 7.15
N MET A 33 -4.14 9.39 6.09
CA MET A 33 -5.40 8.69 5.88
C MET A 33 -5.63 7.61 6.93
N ILE A 34 -4.57 6.96 7.39
CA ILE A 34 -4.67 6.00 8.48
C ILE A 34 -5.20 6.69 9.74
N ASP A 35 -4.68 7.86 10.06
CA ASP A 35 -5.16 8.62 11.21
C ASP A 35 -6.63 8.99 11.07
N GLU A 36 -7.04 9.42 9.88
CA GLU A 36 -8.43 9.81 9.64
C GLU A 36 -9.38 8.62 9.75
N THR A 37 -9.00 7.47 9.17
CA THR A 37 -9.84 6.28 9.24
C THR A 37 -9.90 5.70 10.66
N GLU A 38 -8.82 5.88 11.42
CA GLU A 38 -8.81 5.47 12.82
C GLU A 38 -9.84 6.27 13.62
N LYS A 39 -9.89 7.57 13.40
CA LYS A 39 -10.87 8.43 14.07
C LYS A 39 -12.30 8.03 13.74
N GLU A 40 -12.53 7.52 12.54
CA GLU A 40 -13.86 7.10 12.11
C GLU A 40 -14.20 5.68 12.52
N GLY A 41 -13.28 5.00 13.18
CA GLY A 41 -13.54 3.66 13.70
C GLY A 41 -13.39 2.54 12.69
N ALA A 42 -12.72 2.78 11.56
CA ALA A 42 -12.53 1.74 10.56
C ALA A 42 -11.58 0.66 11.07
N GLY A 43 -11.96 -0.61 10.92
CA GLY A 43 -11.14 -1.74 11.34
C GLY A 43 -10.37 -2.36 10.20
N ILE A 44 -10.83 -2.15 8.95
CA ILE A 44 -10.15 -2.61 7.74
C ILE A 44 -10.09 -1.44 6.80
N VAL A 45 -8.90 -1.12 6.28
CA VAL A 45 -8.71 0.00 5.36
C VAL A 45 -7.91 -0.48 4.15
N VAL A 46 -8.43 -0.22 2.96
CA VAL A 46 -7.79 -0.62 1.70
C VAL A 46 -7.39 0.62 0.93
N PHE A 47 -6.12 0.67 0.53
CA PHE A 47 -5.56 1.74 -0.29
C PHE A 47 -5.42 1.29 -1.74
N PRO A 48 -5.30 2.25 -2.68
CA PRO A 48 -5.25 1.90 -4.10
C PRO A 48 -4.04 1.07 -4.50
N GLU A 49 -4.18 0.39 -5.63
CA GLU A 49 -3.10 -0.35 -6.26
C GLU A 49 -1.89 0.56 -6.47
N LEU A 50 -0.70 0.07 -6.10
CA LEU A 50 0.57 0.78 -6.27
C LEU A 50 0.60 2.20 -5.70
N CYS A 51 -0.16 2.43 -4.62
CA CYS A 51 -0.25 3.79 -4.07
C CYS A 51 1.05 4.29 -3.46
N MET A 52 1.99 3.40 -3.12
CA MET A 52 3.27 3.83 -2.59
C MET A 52 4.11 4.57 -3.64
N THR A 53 3.97 4.21 -4.91
CA THR A 53 4.77 4.80 -5.99
C THR A 53 3.92 5.54 -7.02
N GLY A 54 2.61 5.27 -7.08
CA GLY A 54 1.76 5.69 -8.17
C GLY A 54 1.71 4.61 -9.24
N TYR A 55 0.57 4.45 -9.85
CA TYR A 55 0.34 3.41 -10.86
C TYR A 55 1.12 3.67 -12.16
N THR A 56 1.27 4.95 -12.52
CA THR A 56 1.77 5.35 -13.83
C THR A 56 3.27 5.61 -13.87
N CYS A 57 4.05 4.94 -13.04
CA CYS A 57 5.52 5.07 -13.05
C CYS A 57 6.16 4.53 -14.34
N GLY A 58 5.49 3.61 -15.04
CA GLY A 58 6.02 3.07 -16.29
C GLY A 58 7.35 2.36 -16.10
N ASP A 59 8.33 2.75 -16.89
CA ASP A 59 9.65 2.11 -16.84
C ASP A 59 10.42 2.38 -15.55
N LEU A 60 9.98 3.34 -14.74
CA LEU A 60 10.64 3.60 -13.46
C LEU A 60 10.57 2.41 -12.51
N PHE A 61 9.58 1.52 -12.69
CA PHE A 61 9.46 0.32 -11.85
C PHE A 61 10.66 -0.61 -11.97
N THR A 62 11.47 -0.48 -13.01
CA THR A 62 12.67 -1.31 -13.16
C THR A 62 13.87 -0.71 -12.43
N GLN A 63 13.74 0.49 -11.88
CA GLN A 63 14.85 1.14 -11.19
C GLN A 63 14.90 0.72 -9.73
N GLU A 64 16.09 0.26 -9.34
CA GLU A 64 16.30 -0.21 -7.99
C GLU A 64 16.05 0.86 -6.93
N VAL A 65 16.38 2.12 -7.25
CA VAL A 65 16.18 3.24 -6.34
C VAL A 65 14.70 3.40 -6.00
N LEU A 66 13.82 3.32 -7.00
CA LEU A 66 12.38 3.44 -6.77
C LEU A 66 11.88 2.31 -5.88
N LEU A 67 12.33 1.09 -6.14
CA LEU A 67 11.88 -0.07 -5.37
C LEU A 67 12.37 -0.01 -3.92
N LYS A 68 13.58 0.47 -3.71
CA LYS A 68 14.11 0.67 -2.35
C LYS A 68 13.36 1.76 -1.62
N ASP A 69 13.05 2.85 -2.30
CA ASP A 69 12.30 3.95 -1.70
C ASP A 69 10.88 3.50 -1.36
N ALA A 70 10.28 2.69 -2.20
CA ALA A 70 8.94 2.15 -1.94
C ALA A 70 8.95 1.28 -0.69
N MET A 71 9.95 0.44 -0.53
CA MET A 71 10.05 -0.42 0.65
C MET A 71 10.32 0.40 1.90
N ARG A 72 11.15 1.44 1.79
CA ARG A 72 11.41 2.33 2.92
C ARG A 72 10.14 3.06 3.33
N GLY A 73 9.36 3.53 2.35
CA GLY A 73 8.07 4.15 2.61
C GLY A 73 7.09 3.19 3.28
N LEU A 74 7.05 1.96 2.82
CA LEU A 74 6.19 0.94 3.41
C LEU A 74 6.55 0.69 4.87
N CYS A 75 7.85 0.65 5.18
CA CYS A 75 8.29 0.46 6.56
C CYS A 75 7.87 1.62 7.45
N LYS A 76 7.90 2.85 6.92
CA LYS A 76 7.42 4.02 7.66
C LYS A 76 5.93 3.92 7.94
N VAL A 77 5.15 3.51 6.95
CA VAL A 77 3.71 3.35 7.14
C VAL A 77 3.42 2.25 8.15
N ALA A 78 4.13 1.12 8.05
CA ALA A 78 3.96 0.03 8.99
C ALA A 78 4.23 0.50 10.43
N ALA A 79 5.33 1.23 10.64
CA ALA A 79 5.66 1.75 11.95
C ALA A 79 4.58 2.69 12.47
N HIS A 80 3.95 3.45 11.59
CA HIS A 80 2.88 4.37 11.96
C HIS A 80 1.65 3.62 12.49
N THR A 81 1.46 2.37 12.13
CA THR A 81 0.31 1.58 12.59
C THR A 81 0.52 0.96 13.97
N LYS A 82 1.65 1.20 14.61
CA LYS A 82 2.03 0.54 15.84
C LYS A 82 0.96 0.64 16.95
N ASP A 83 0.37 1.79 17.10
CA ASP A 83 -0.65 2.04 18.12
C ASP A 83 -2.06 2.12 17.55
N LYS A 84 -2.26 1.58 16.35
CA LYS A 84 -3.57 1.52 15.70
C LYS A 84 -4.12 0.10 15.81
N ASN A 85 -5.44 -0.02 15.74
CA ASN A 85 -6.10 -1.33 15.82
C ASN A 85 -6.49 -1.90 14.47
N GLY A 86 -6.41 -1.10 13.41
CA GLY A 86 -6.88 -1.51 12.09
C GLY A 86 -5.95 -2.46 11.37
N LEU A 87 -6.49 -3.06 10.32
CA LEU A 87 -5.76 -3.85 9.36
C LEU A 87 -5.73 -3.03 8.07
N TYR A 88 -4.53 -2.75 7.57
CA TYR A 88 -4.33 -1.83 6.44
C TYR A 88 -3.68 -2.56 5.27
N PHE A 89 -4.25 -2.37 4.07
CA PHE A 89 -3.70 -2.96 2.85
C PHE A 89 -3.18 -1.85 1.96
N VAL A 90 -1.88 -1.87 1.67
CA VAL A 90 -1.19 -0.79 0.95
C VAL A 90 -0.57 -1.34 -0.32
N GLY A 91 -0.87 -0.73 -1.47
CA GLY A 91 -0.31 -1.14 -2.75
C GLY A 91 1.14 -0.72 -2.89
N VAL A 92 2.01 -1.68 -3.23
CA VAL A 92 3.45 -1.43 -3.32
C VAL A 92 4.08 -2.39 -4.33
N PRO A 93 5.03 -1.89 -5.16
CA PRO A 93 5.80 -2.81 -6.01
C PRO A 93 6.86 -3.50 -5.17
N LEU A 94 7.09 -4.77 -5.45
CA LEU A 94 8.05 -5.58 -4.70
C LEU A 94 8.91 -6.37 -5.65
N ALA A 95 10.23 -6.32 -5.47
CA ALA A 95 11.16 -7.11 -6.25
C ALA A 95 11.67 -8.26 -5.41
N VAL A 96 11.52 -9.49 -5.91
CA VAL A 96 12.00 -10.69 -5.23
C VAL A 96 12.70 -11.57 -6.26
N GLU A 97 13.95 -11.88 -5.99
CA GLU A 97 14.75 -12.76 -6.84
C GLU A 97 14.74 -12.32 -8.31
N GLY A 98 14.89 -11.03 -8.54
CA GLY A 98 14.95 -10.46 -9.88
C GLY A 98 13.61 -10.28 -10.57
N LYS A 99 12.51 -10.61 -9.91
CA LYS A 99 11.18 -10.44 -10.48
C LYS A 99 10.44 -9.31 -9.79
N LEU A 100 9.66 -8.57 -10.57
CA LEU A 100 8.86 -7.46 -10.08
C LEU A 100 7.41 -7.90 -9.90
N TYR A 101 6.87 -7.64 -8.73
CA TYR A 101 5.49 -8.00 -8.40
C TYR A 101 4.69 -6.76 -8.02
N ASN A 102 3.44 -6.74 -8.46
CA ASN A 102 2.45 -5.76 -8.01
C ASN A 102 1.76 -6.39 -6.80
N THR A 103 1.91 -5.79 -5.62
CA THR A 103 1.45 -6.40 -4.39
C THR A 103 0.58 -5.48 -3.56
N ALA A 104 -0.15 -6.08 -2.64
CA ALA A 104 -0.78 -5.40 -1.52
C ALA A 104 -0.13 -5.92 -0.25
N ALA A 105 0.45 -5.01 0.53
CA ALA A 105 1.05 -5.35 1.80
C ALA A 105 0.00 -5.22 2.91
N ALA A 106 -0.10 -6.22 3.77
CA ALA A 106 -1.01 -6.19 4.90
C ALA A 106 -0.25 -5.71 6.15
N LEU A 107 -0.73 -4.65 6.76
CA LEU A 107 -0.08 -4.01 7.91
C LEU A 107 -1.00 -4.04 9.12
N ASN A 108 -0.43 -4.34 10.29
CA ASN A 108 -1.18 -4.32 11.53
C ASN A 108 -0.23 -4.14 12.69
N ARG A 109 -0.54 -3.21 13.56
CA ARG A 109 0.19 -2.98 14.82
C ARG A 109 1.69 -2.88 14.67
N GLY A 110 2.12 -2.16 13.68
CA GLY A 110 3.55 -1.90 13.45
C GLY A 110 4.25 -2.95 12.61
N GLU A 111 3.55 -3.98 12.17
CA GLU A 111 4.16 -5.09 11.45
C GLU A 111 3.62 -5.25 10.03
N ILE A 112 4.48 -5.71 9.15
CA ILE A 112 4.09 -6.14 7.82
C ILE A 112 3.76 -7.62 7.94
N LEU A 113 2.48 -7.98 7.80
CA LEU A 113 2.05 -9.35 7.97
C LEU A 113 2.36 -10.22 6.76
N GLY A 114 2.40 -9.62 5.58
CA GLY A 114 2.67 -10.34 4.35
C GLY A 114 2.30 -9.53 3.13
N PHE A 115 2.48 -10.14 1.96
CA PHE A 115 2.19 -9.52 0.68
C PHE A 115 1.31 -10.45 -0.15
N THR A 116 0.31 -9.88 -0.82
CA THR A 116 -0.50 -10.61 -1.78
C THR A 116 -0.14 -10.09 -3.17
N THR A 117 0.22 -10.98 -4.09
CA THR A 117 0.59 -10.59 -5.43
C THR A 117 -0.62 -10.60 -6.36
N LYS A 118 -0.61 -9.69 -7.33
CA LYS A 118 -1.63 -9.65 -8.36
C LYS A 118 -1.32 -10.74 -9.39
N SER A 119 -2.31 -11.60 -9.67
CA SER A 119 -2.11 -12.75 -10.55
C SER A 119 -2.46 -12.49 -12.01
N PHE A 120 -3.47 -11.65 -12.26
CA PHE A 120 -3.93 -11.36 -13.62
C PHE A 120 -3.62 -9.92 -13.93
N LEU A 121 -2.65 -9.70 -14.84
CA LEU A 121 -2.14 -8.36 -15.14
C LEU A 121 -2.70 -7.85 -16.46
N PRO A 122 -3.42 -6.71 -16.47
CA PRO A 122 -3.82 -6.11 -17.73
C PRO A 122 -2.59 -5.59 -18.46
N ASN A 123 -2.59 -5.72 -19.78
CA ASN A 123 -1.43 -5.36 -20.59
C ASN A 123 -1.87 -4.67 -21.87
N TYR A 124 -2.72 -3.65 -21.74
CA TYR A 124 -3.22 -2.89 -22.88
C TYR A 124 -3.37 -1.43 -22.48
N GLY A 125 -3.08 -0.54 -23.40
CA GLY A 125 -3.17 0.90 -23.17
C GLY A 125 -2.30 1.32 -21.98
N GLU A 126 -2.88 2.11 -21.07
CA GLU A 126 -2.16 2.57 -19.89
C GLU A 126 -1.98 1.48 -18.84
N PHE A 127 -2.55 0.29 -19.06
CA PHE A 127 -2.47 -0.81 -18.11
C PHE A 127 -1.35 -1.80 -18.44
N TYR A 128 -0.23 -1.32 -18.94
CA TYR A 128 0.90 -2.19 -19.25
C TYR A 128 1.58 -2.61 -17.94
N GLU A 129 1.24 -3.79 -17.42
CA GLU A 129 1.75 -4.29 -16.15
C GLU A 129 2.76 -5.44 -16.28
N MET A 130 2.81 -6.13 -17.40
CA MET A 130 3.77 -7.20 -17.61
C MET A 130 5.10 -6.61 -18.06
N ARG A 131 5.84 -6.06 -17.09
CA ARG A 131 7.03 -5.25 -17.35
C ARG A 131 8.34 -5.99 -17.22
N GLN A 132 8.33 -7.28 -17.21
CA GLN A 132 9.53 -7.90 -16.89
C GLN A 132 10.04 -8.86 -17.84
#